data_a1516a198d4b318c6e96f65c33314c3f
#
_entry.id   a1516a198d4b318c6e96f65c33314c3f
#
_cell.length_a   1.000
_cell.length_b   1.000
_cell.length_c   1.000
_cell.angle_alpha   90.00
_cell.angle_beta   90.00
_cell.angle_gamma   90.00
#
_symmetry.space_group_name_H-M   'P 1'
#
loop_
_entity.id
_entity.type
_entity.pdbx_description
1 polymer ?
#
loop_
_entity_poly.entity_id
_entity_poly.type
_entity_poly.pdbx_seq_one_letter_code
_entity_poly.pdbx_strand_id
1 'polypeptide(L)'
;MNVNHNDNRPMTEEEEDRLPVLLPVLADIDGAGKTLFIGNAVAANDAALLLNNGITSTMNLAVNIEMPPLALGDGSVVRRTHIGLIDGPGNIAHHLLGAVLVLHGIINQQSPGKAHYPPHRAGNVLVHCRGGRSRSAGTIALYLHLARPERFPDFEDVLLHVRSCRGLDETQPQPAMLDLCRQALAIWNRSAENGQVLLR
;
A
#
# COMPACT_ATOMS: atom_id res chain seq x y z
N MET A 1 -10.33 -22.19 40.11
CA MET A 1 -11.27 -22.32 38.96
C MET A 1 -10.81 -21.36 37.90
N ASN A 2 -10.00 -21.84 36.93
CA ASN A 2 -9.56 -21.06 35.78
C ASN A 2 -10.62 -21.22 34.71
N VAL A 3 -11.40 -20.18 34.49
CA VAL A 3 -12.30 -20.08 33.33
C VAL A 3 -11.46 -19.54 32.18
N ASN A 4 -10.88 -20.44 31.38
CA ASN A 4 -10.36 -20.11 30.06
C ASN A 4 -11.56 -19.79 29.17
N HIS A 5 -11.96 -18.53 29.08
CA HIS A 5 -12.78 -18.04 27.98
C HIS A 5 -11.87 -17.96 26.74
N ASN A 6 -11.84 -19.03 25.98
CA ASN A 6 -11.43 -18.98 24.57
C ASN A 6 -12.55 -18.22 23.84
N ASP A 7 -12.43 -16.91 23.78
CA ASP A 7 -13.37 -16.04 23.06
C ASP A 7 -13.18 -16.27 21.56
N ASN A 8 -13.95 -17.21 21.00
CA ASN A 8 -13.85 -17.69 19.62
C ASN A 8 -14.56 -16.74 18.64
N ARG A 9 -14.81 -15.48 19.07
CA ARG A 9 -15.41 -14.47 18.20
C ARG A 9 -14.37 -13.91 17.22
N PRO A 10 -14.79 -13.54 16.01
CA PRO A 10 -13.91 -12.80 15.10
C PRO A 10 -13.41 -11.51 15.75
N MET A 11 -12.13 -11.19 15.50
CA MET A 11 -11.52 -9.94 15.95
C MET A 11 -12.25 -8.74 15.31
N THR A 12 -12.54 -7.72 16.10
CA THR A 12 -13.10 -6.47 15.57
C THR A 12 -12.02 -5.67 14.83
N GLU A 13 -12.44 -4.73 13.95
CA GLU A 13 -11.51 -3.83 13.28
C GLU A 13 -10.65 -3.02 14.25
N GLU A 14 -11.19 -2.60 15.39
CA GLU A 14 -10.43 -1.87 16.42
C GLU A 14 -9.37 -2.74 17.10
N GLU A 15 -9.68 -4.01 17.33
CA GLU A 15 -8.73 -4.97 17.89
C GLU A 15 -7.63 -5.27 16.90
N GLU A 16 -7.96 -5.48 15.61
CA GLU A 16 -6.98 -5.65 14.54
C GLU A 16 -6.10 -4.40 14.36
N ASP A 17 -6.66 -3.21 14.44
CA ASP A 17 -5.92 -1.95 14.31
C ASP A 17 -4.86 -1.72 15.39
N ARG A 18 -4.87 -2.49 16.47
CA ARG A 18 -3.85 -2.47 17.55
C ARG A 18 -2.72 -3.48 17.34
N LEU A 19 -2.88 -4.40 16.42
CA LEU A 19 -1.89 -5.43 16.10
C LEU A 19 -1.20 -5.13 14.76
N PRO A 20 0.07 -5.51 14.58
CA PRO A 20 0.73 -5.32 13.30
C PRO A 20 0.12 -6.23 12.24
N VAL A 21 -0.33 -5.63 11.14
CA VAL A 21 -0.83 -6.33 9.96
C VAL A 21 0.12 -6.05 8.81
N LEU A 22 0.75 -7.10 8.26
CA LEU A 22 1.70 -7.02 7.17
C LEU A 22 1.58 -8.28 6.31
N LEU A 23 1.18 -8.12 5.04
CA LEU A 23 0.91 -9.23 4.13
C LEU A 23 1.52 -8.93 2.75
N PRO A 24 2.18 -9.91 2.10
CA PRO A 24 2.65 -9.76 0.72
C PRO A 24 1.46 -9.76 -0.25
N VAL A 25 1.51 -8.88 -1.24
CA VAL A 25 0.49 -8.80 -2.30
C VAL A 25 1.05 -9.31 -3.62
N LEU A 26 2.25 -8.89 -3.98
CA LEU A 26 2.89 -9.31 -5.22
C LEU A 26 4.41 -9.37 -5.05
N ALA A 27 4.97 -10.56 -5.26
CA ALA A 27 6.41 -10.76 -5.37
C ALA A 27 6.91 -10.33 -6.76
N ASP A 28 8.17 -9.94 -6.82
CA ASP A 28 8.85 -9.53 -8.05
C ASP A 28 8.12 -8.39 -8.79
N ILE A 29 7.67 -7.39 -8.03
CA ILE A 29 6.89 -6.28 -8.58
C ILE A 29 7.68 -5.39 -9.55
N ASP A 30 9.00 -5.38 -9.44
CA ASP A 30 9.90 -4.55 -10.26
C ASP A 30 10.70 -5.37 -11.28
N GLY A 31 10.53 -6.70 -11.34
CA GLY A 31 11.36 -7.59 -12.15
C GLY A 31 12.79 -7.76 -11.61
N ALA A 32 13.06 -7.31 -10.38
CA ALA A 32 14.34 -7.37 -9.69
C ALA A 32 14.23 -7.96 -8.27
N GLY A 33 13.10 -8.61 -7.98
CA GLY A 33 12.86 -9.37 -6.76
C GLY A 33 12.20 -8.61 -5.62
N LYS A 34 11.80 -7.33 -5.78
CA LYS A 34 11.07 -6.61 -4.74
C LYS A 34 9.65 -7.14 -4.57
N THR A 35 9.20 -7.20 -3.34
CA THR A 35 7.82 -7.56 -3.00
C THR A 35 7.04 -6.32 -2.55
N LEU A 36 5.82 -6.19 -3.07
CA LEU A 36 4.84 -5.21 -2.62
C LEU A 36 4.02 -5.79 -1.48
N PHE A 37 3.97 -5.07 -0.36
CA PHE A 37 3.19 -5.44 0.83
C PHE A 37 2.03 -4.49 1.05
N ILE A 38 0.98 -5.01 1.65
CA ILE A 38 -0.12 -4.25 2.26
C ILE A 38 -0.07 -4.39 3.77
N GLY A 39 -0.40 -3.33 4.51
CA GLY A 39 -0.45 -3.41 5.96
C GLY A 39 -1.11 -2.20 6.61
N ASN A 40 -0.99 -2.16 7.94
CA ASN A 40 -1.54 -1.09 8.76
C ASN A 40 -0.46 -0.17 9.33
N ALA A 41 -0.89 0.89 10.03
CA ALA A 41 0.02 1.86 10.62
C ALA A 41 0.91 1.26 11.72
N VAL A 42 0.42 0.25 12.45
CA VAL A 42 1.19 -0.45 13.50
C VAL A 42 2.37 -1.19 12.87
N ALA A 43 2.12 -1.99 11.83
CA ALA A 43 3.19 -2.69 11.11
C ALA A 43 4.20 -1.70 10.48
N ALA A 44 3.71 -0.59 9.92
CA ALA A 44 4.58 0.43 9.33
C ALA A 44 5.47 1.15 10.36
N ASN A 45 5.20 1.03 11.65
CA ASN A 45 6.00 1.61 12.73
C ASN A 45 6.84 0.59 13.51
N ASP A 46 6.81 -0.66 13.11
CA ASP A 46 7.58 -1.75 13.72
C ASP A 46 8.90 -1.98 12.94
N ALA A 47 9.99 -1.41 13.45
CA ALA A 47 11.31 -1.49 12.80
C ALA A 47 11.81 -2.93 12.63
N ALA A 48 11.55 -3.83 13.62
CA ALA A 48 11.98 -5.21 13.55
C ALA A 48 11.17 -5.99 12.49
N LEU A 49 9.85 -5.77 12.46
CA LEU A 49 8.98 -6.39 11.46
C LEU A 49 9.34 -5.94 10.03
N LEU A 50 9.58 -4.64 9.82
CA LEU A 50 10.00 -4.12 8.52
C LEU A 50 11.35 -4.70 8.09
N LEU A 51 12.34 -4.72 8.99
CA LEU A 51 13.66 -5.27 8.70
C LEU A 51 13.59 -6.76 8.34
N ASN A 52 12.87 -7.56 9.11
CA ASN A 52 12.71 -9.00 8.89
C ASN A 52 12.03 -9.33 7.56
N ASN A 53 11.20 -8.42 7.04
CA ASN A 53 10.56 -8.56 5.73
C ASN A 53 11.27 -7.78 4.62
N GLY A 54 12.46 -7.26 4.87
CA GLY A 54 13.25 -6.52 3.88
C GLY A 54 12.59 -5.23 3.40
N ILE A 55 11.64 -4.67 4.17
CA ILE A 55 10.92 -3.45 3.80
C ILE A 55 11.77 -2.25 4.17
N THR A 56 12.09 -1.44 3.17
CA THR A 56 12.91 -0.23 3.31
C THR A 56 12.20 1.04 2.86
N SER A 57 11.03 0.89 2.24
CA SER A 57 10.20 2.02 1.81
C SER A 57 8.76 1.80 2.25
N THR A 58 8.10 2.85 2.75
CA THR A 58 6.69 2.83 3.11
C THR A 58 5.92 3.97 2.46
N MET A 59 4.68 3.72 2.07
CA MET A 59 3.75 4.71 1.57
C MET A 59 2.53 4.79 2.49
N ASN A 60 2.42 5.90 3.21
CA ASN A 60 1.27 6.19 4.06
C ASN A 60 0.16 6.89 3.26
N LEU A 61 -1.04 6.30 3.25
CA LEU A 61 -2.21 6.84 2.57
C LEU A 61 -3.25 7.46 3.52
N ALA A 62 -2.95 7.55 4.81
CA ALA A 62 -3.88 8.11 5.79
C ALA A 62 -3.56 9.58 6.07
N VAL A 63 -4.44 10.50 5.66
CA VAL A 63 -4.27 11.95 5.87
C VAL A 63 -4.08 12.34 7.34
N ASN A 64 -4.65 11.56 8.25
CA ASN A 64 -4.69 11.83 9.68
C ASN A 64 -3.65 11.05 10.50
N ILE A 65 -2.70 10.39 9.85
CA ILE A 65 -1.64 9.63 10.53
C ILE A 65 -0.29 10.11 10.06
N GLU A 66 0.47 10.68 10.97
CA GLU A 66 1.86 11.04 10.74
C GLU A 66 2.80 9.94 11.23
N MET A 67 3.84 9.70 10.48
CA MET A 67 4.81 8.66 10.77
C MET A 67 6.19 9.29 11.00
N PRO A 68 6.77 9.16 12.19
CA PRO A 68 8.10 9.70 12.47
C PRO A 68 9.17 8.98 11.63
N PRO A 69 10.36 9.56 11.45
CA PRO A 69 11.50 8.85 10.89
C PRO A 69 11.77 7.55 11.65
N LEU A 70 12.15 6.49 10.93
CA LEU A 70 12.39 5.18 11.50
C LEU A 70 13.73 4.61 11.02
N ALA A 71 14.63 4.38 11.97
CA ALA A 71 15.86 3.64 11.72
C ALA A 71 15.61 2.14 11.91
N LEU A 72 16.19 1.32 11.04
CA LEU A 72 16.18 -0.14 11.15
C LEU A 72 17.42 -0.62 11.92
N GLY A 73 17.34 -1.84 12.43
CA GLY A 73 18.43 -2.44 13.21
C GLY A 73 19.74 -2.68 12.44
N ASP A 74 19.72 -2.60 11.11
CA ASP A 74 20.90 -2.66 10.24
C ASP A 74 21.54 -1.28 9.96
N GLY A 75 21.04 -0.23 10.60
CA GLY A 75 21.51 1.16 10.45
C GLY A 75 20.90 1.88 9.26
N SER A 76 20.12 1.23 8.42
CA SER A 76 19.38 1.91 7.34
C SER A 76 18.17 2.66 7.87
N VAL A 77 17.69 3.65 7.11
CA VAL A 77 16.50 4.45 7.44
C VAL A 77 15.38 4.14 6.43
N VAL A 78 14.19 3.89 6.95
CA VAL A 78 13.01 3.67 6.12
C VAL A 78 12.66 4.95 5.36
N ARG A 79 12.56 4.88 4.04
CA ARG A 79 11.98 5.96 3.24
C ARG A 79 10.48 6.01 3.42
N ARG A 80 10.00 7.09 4.00
CA ARG A 80 8.59 7.30 4.23
C ARG A 80 8.05 8.31 3.23
N THR A 81 7.00 7.90 2.51
CA THR A 81 6.23 8.79 1.63
C THR A 81 4.83 8.91 2.20
N HIS A 82 4.32 10.14 2.29
CA HIS A 82 2.98 10.41 2.78
C HIS A 82 2.13 11.06 1.67
N ILE A 83 1.04 10.40 1.31
CA ILE A 83 0.01 10.95 0.41
C ILE A 83 -1.32 10.75 1.09
N GLY A 84 -1.79 11.79 1.78
CA GLY A 84 -2.95 11.71 2.65
C GLY A 84 -4.26 11.64 1.88
N LEU A 85 -4.90 10.47 1.83
CA LEU A 85 -6.28 10.29 1.40
C LEU A 85 -7.23 10.33 2.61
N ILE A 86 -8.40 10.94 2.44
CA ILE A 86 -9.49 10.91 3.40
C ILE A 86 -10.07 9.49 3.45
N ASP A 87 -10.45 9.01 4.62
CA ASP A 87 -11.13 7.72 4.79
C ASP A 87 -12.63 7.89 4.56
N GLY A 88 -13.03 7.91 3.30
CA GLY A 88 -14.40 8.17 2.90
C GLY A 88 -14.49 9.11 1.69
N PRO A 89 -15.66 9.74 1.48
CA PRO A 89 -15.86 10.69 0.39
C PRO A 89 -15.04 11.96 0.56
N GLY A 90 -14.85 12.72 -0.54
CA GLY A 90 -14.13 14.01 -0.56
C GLY A 90 -12.76 13.97 -1.21
N ASN A 91 -12.22 12.79 -1.54
CA ASN A 91 -11.03 12.68 -2.37
C ASN A 91 -11.36 12.96 -3.84
N ILE A 92 -10.38 13.45 -4.60
CA ILE A 92 -10.47 13.60 -6.05
C ILE A 92 -9.60 12.56 -6.76
N ALA A 93 -10.05 12.10 -7.92
CA ALA A 93 -9.39 11.03 -8.67
C ALA A 93 -7.95 11.36 -9.06
N HIS A 94 -7.64 12.63 -9.34
CA HIS A 94 -6.26 13.07 -9.64
C HIS A 94 -5.31 12.85 -8.45
N HIS A 95 -5.80 12.99 -7.20
CA HIS A 95 -4.98 12.73 -6.01
C HIS A 95 -4.65 11.24 -5.89
N LEU A 96 -5.63 10.36 -6.16
CA LEU A 96 -5.38 8.92 -6.21
C LEU A 96 -4.44 8.52 -7.34
N LEU A 97 -4.59 9.09 -8.54
CA LEU A 97 -3.65 8.87 -9.65
C LEU A 97 -2.23 9.35 -9.28
N GLY A 98 -2.12 10.50 -8.62
CA GLY A 98 -0.85 10.96 -8.07
C GLY A 98 -0.22 9.95 -7.10
N ALA A 99 -1.03 9.35 -6.23
CA ALA A 99 -0.58 8.28 -5.32
C ALA A 99 -0.06 7.06 -6.09
N VAL A 100 -0.76 6.63 -7.13
CA VAL A 100 -0.35 5.50 -8.00
C VAL A 100 0.98 5.79 -8.70
N LEU A 101 1.15 6.99 -9.27
CA LEU A 101 2.40 7.41 -9.93
C LEU A 101 3.57 7.48 -8.94
N VAL A 102 3.33 7.99 -7.73
CA VAL A 102 4.34 8.02 -6.66
C VAL A 102 4.72 6.61 -6.23
N LEU A 103 3.75 5.69 -6.09
CA LEU A 103 4.02 4.29 -5.78
C LEU A 103 4.90 3.64 -6.85
N HIS A 104 4.61 3.89 -8.13
CA HIS A 104 5.46 3.44 -9.23
C HIS A 104 6.90 3.97 -9.09
N GLY A 105 7.05 5.25 -8.79
CA GLY A 105 8.35 5.86 -8.52
C GLY A 105 9.09 5.21 -7.36
N ILE A 106 8.42 4.93 -6.23
CA ILE A 106 9.02 4.27 -5.06
C ILE A 106 9.54 2.87 -5.41
N ILE A 107 8.75 2.10 -6.16
CA ILE A 107 9.10 0.73 -6.54
C ILE A 107 10.31 0.70 -7.48
N ASN A 108 10.34 1.60 -8.48
CA ASN A 108 11.34 1.58 -9.54
C ASN A 108 12.55 2.51 -9.29
N GLN A 109 12.47 3.38 -8.30
CA GLN A 109 13.54 4.32 -8.03
C GLN A 109 14.82 3.62 -7.59
N GLN A 110 15.90 3.95 -8.26
CA GLN A 110 17.24 3.61 -7.82
C GLN A 110 17.81 4.75 -6.97
N SER A 111 18.48 4.39 -5.88
CA SER A 111 19.07 5.36 -4.98
C SER A 111 20.51 4.98 -4.66
N PRO A 112 21.47 5.55 -5.39
CA PRO A 112 22.88 5.21 -5.19
C PRO A 112 23.45 5.67 -3.84
N GLY A 113 22.69 6.40 -3.05
CA GLY A 113 23.16 6.99 -1.80
C GLY A 113 24.09 8.19 -2.02
N LYS A 114 24.17 9.06 -1.02
CA LYS A 114 25.10 10.18 -0.93
C LYS A 114 25.53 10.34 0.51
N ALA A 115 26.75 10.79 0.77
CA ALA A 115 27.33 10.88 2.12
C ALA A 115 26.50 11.70 3.12
N HIS A 116 25.72 12.65 2.64
CA HIS A 116 24.86 13.51 3.47
C HIS A 116 23.37 13.10 3.49
N TYR A 117 23.03 11.98 2.83
CA TYR A 117 21.67 11.42 2.89
C TYR A 117 21.57 10.39 4.02
N PRO A 118 20.39 10.24 4.65
CA PRO A 118 20.16 9.13 5.56
C PRO A 118 20.47 7.80 4.85
N PRO A 119 21.16 6.87 5.52
CA PRO A 119 21.45 5.55 4.94
C PRO A 119 20.17 4.86 4.49
N HIS A 120 20.13 4.46 3.23
CA HIS A 120 19.00 3.74 2.65
C HIS A 120 19.51 2.67 1.71
N ARG A 121 18.82 1.54 1.68
CA ARG A 121 19.06 0.45 0.72
C ARG A 121 17.79 0.12 -0.06
N ALA A 122 17.94 -0.39 -1.26
CA ALA A 122 16.81 -0.92 -2.01
C ALA A 122 16.20 -2.12 -1.27
N GLY A 123 14.90 -2.24 -1.32
CA GLY A 123 14.17 -3.33 -0.66
C GLY A 123 12.67 -3.28 -0.97
N ASN A 124 11.93 -4.08 -0.24
CA ASN A 124 10.49 -4.21 -0.38
C ASN A 124 9.75 -2.93 -0.01
N VAL A 125 8.52 -2.81 -0.51
CA VAL A 125 7.67 -1.63 -0.33
C VAL A 125 6.40 -2.01 0.41
N LEU A 126 6.07 -1.26 1.47
CA LEU A 126 4.81 -1.38 2.19
C LEU A 126 3.90 -0.19 1.85
N VAL A 127 2.70 -0.48 1.38
CA VAL A 127 1.60 0.50 1.27
C VAL A 127 0.65 0.30 2.44
N HIS A 128 0.39 1.36 3.19
CA HIS A 128 -0.47 1.30 4.36
C HIS A 128 -1.37 2.52 4.50
N CYS A 129 -2.43 2.36 5.25
CA CYS A 129 -3.23 3.45 5.82
C CYS A 129 -3.36 3.21 7.33
N ARG A 130 -4.52 3.48 7.96
CA ARG A 130 -4.75 3.13 9.36
C ARG A 130 -4.81 1.61 9.53
N GLY A 131 -5.82 0.96 8.95
CA GLY A 131 -6.07 -0.49 9.09
C GLY A 131 -5.61 -1.34 7.91
N GLY A 132 -5.18 -0.74 6.78
CA GLY A 132 -4.78 -1.49 5.58
C GLY A 132 -5.94 -2.14 4.83
N ARG A 133 -7.17 -1.64 4.98
CA ARG A 133 -8.39 -2.24 4.42
C ARG A 133 -8.94 -1.52 3.19
N SER A 134 -9.10 -0.21 3.24
CA SER A 134 -9.78 0.54 2.17
C SER A 134 -8.78 1.31 1.29
N ARG A 135 -8.19 2.40 1.77
CA ARG A 135 -7.26 3.27 0.99
C ARG A 135 -6.08 2.49 0.41
N SER A 136 -5.43 1.66 1.22
CA SER A 136 -4.29 0.85 0.78
C SER A 136 -4.70 -0.19 -0.26
N ALA A 137 -5.79 -0.92 0.00
CA ALA A 137 -6.25 -1.98 -0.91
C ALA A 137 -6.68 -1.40 -2.26
N GLY A 138 -7.47 -0.32 -2.27
CA GLY A 138 -7.89 0.33 -3.51
C GLY A 138 -6.73 0.93 -4.30
N THR A 139 -5.75 1.59 -3.63
CA THR A 139 -4.57 2.14 -4.29
C THR A 139 -3.69 1.04 -4.88
N ILE A 140 -3.46 -0.05 -4.16
CA ILE A 140 -2.69 -1.20 -4.66
C ILE A 140 -3.41 -1.86 -5.84
N ALA A 141 -4.72 -2.09 -5.75
CA ALA A 141 -5.49 -2.68 -6.85
C ALA A 141 -5.38 -1.81 -8.12
N LEU A 142 -5.59 -0.50 -7.99
CA LEU A 142 -5.46 0.41 -9.11
C LEU A 142 -4.03 0.42 -9.68
N TYR A 143 -3.01 0.44 -8.82
CA TYR A 143 -1.61 0.39 -9.25
C TYR A 143 -1.31 -0.90 -10.03
N LEU A 144 -1.69 -2.07 -9.53
CA LEU A 144 -1.42 -3.34 -10.19
C LEU A 144 -2.11 -3.45 -11.55
N HIS A 145 -3.35 -3.01 -11.66
CA HIS A 145 -4.08 -2.97 -12.93
C HIS A 145 -3.38 -2.08 -13.96
N LEU A 146 -2.94 -0.89 -13.55
CA LEU A 146 -2.33 0.08 -14.47
C LEU A 146 -0.86 -0.23 -14.80
N ALA A 147 -0.11 -0.79 -13.84
CA ALA A 147 1.33 -1.02 -13.99
C ALA A 147 1.69 -2.44 -14.45
N ARG A 148 0.75 -3.39 -14.37
CA ARG A 148 0.93 -4.80 -14.76
C ARG A 148 -0.29 -5.32 -15.55
N PRO A 149 -0.70 -4.63 -16.62
CA PRO A 149 -1.90 -4.99 -17.39
C PRO A 149 -1.81 -6.39 -18.02
N GLU A 150 -0.60 -6.89 -18.29
CA GLU A 150 -0.35 -8.24 -18.79
C GLU A 150 -0.74 -9.34 -17.80
N ARG A 151 -0.62 -9.05 -16.51
CA ARG A 151 -0.96 -9.97 -15.41
C ARG A 151 -2.35 -9.69 -14.83
N PHE A 152 -2.76 -8.45 -14.87
CA PHE A 152 -3.98 -7.93 -14.25
C PHE A 152 -4.79 -7.09 -15.25
N PRO A 153 -5.34 -7.70 -16.32
CA PRO A 153 -6.07 -6.99 -17.36
C PRO A 153 -7.43 -6.45 -16.91
N ASP A 154 -8.02 -7.05 -15.88
CA ASP A 154 -9.31 -6.64 -15.32
C ASP A 154 -9.17 -6.10 -13.90
N PHE A 155 -9.80 -4.97 -13.62
CA PHE A 155 -9.70 -4.30 -12.32
C PHE A 155 -10.41 -5.08 -11.20
N GLU A 156 -11.54 -5.73 -11.48
CA GLU A 156 -12.27 -6.50 -10.48
C GLU A 156 -11.50 -7.76 -10.07
N ASP A 157 -10.80 -8.40 -11.01
CA ASP A 157 -9.92 -9.54 -10.72
C ASP A 157 -8.76 -9.12 -9.81
N VAL A 158 -8.16 -7.95 -10.07
CA VAL A 158 -7.11 -7.39 -9.20
C VAL A 158 -7.66 -7.10 -7.82
N LEU A 159 -8.85 -6.53 -7.74
CA LEU A 159 -9.50 -6.22 -6.48
C LEU A 159 -9.73 -7.48 -5.65
N LEU A 160 -10.20 -8.56 -6.29
CA LEU A 160 -10.35 -9.88 -5.66
C LEU A 160 -8.99 -10.43 -5.17
N HIS A 161 -7.94 -10.29 -5.97
CA HIS A 161 -6.59 -10.68 -5.58
C HIS A 161 -6.13 -9.94 -4.31
N VAL A 162 -6.26 -8.61 -4.27
CA VAL A 162 -5.85 -7.79 -3.12
C VAL A 162 -6.68 -8.12 -1.89
N ARG A 163 -8.00 -8.31 -2.05
CA ARG A 163 -8.89 -8.76 -0.97
C ARG A 163 -8.43 -10.09 -0.40
N SER A 164 -8.16 -11.07 -1.25
CA SER A 164 -7.66 -12.39 -0.85
C SER A 164 -6.34 -12.29 -0.07
N CYS A 165 -5.38 -11.53 -0.58
CA CYS A 165 -4.08 -11.33 0.09
C CYS A 165 -4.23 -10.70 1.47
N ARG A 166 -5.17 -9.76 1.65
CA ARG A 166 -5.37 -9.02 2.91
C ARG A 166 -6.38 -9.68 3.84
N GLY A 167 -7.15 -10.68 3.37
CA GLY A 167 -8.24 -11.29 4.12
C GLY A 167 -9.45 -10.36 4.27
N LEU A 168 -9.79 -9.62 3.21
CA LEU A 168 -10.94 -8.71 3.19
C LEU A 168 -12.14 -9.35 2.54
N ASP A 169 -13.31 -8.98 3.01
CA ASP A 169 -14.59 -9.31 2.40
C ASP A 169 -15.00 -8.27 1.33
N GLU A 170 -16.20 -8.44 0.79
CA GLU A 170 -16.73 -7.58 -0.27
C GLU A 170 -17.08 -6.16 0.19
N THR A 171 -17.18 -5.90 1.49
CA THR A 171 -17.45 -4.56 2.03
C THR A 171 -16.21 -3.65 1.97
N GLN A 172 -15.04 -4.24 1.75
CA GLN A 172 -13.76 -3.53 1.65
C GLN A 172 -13.12 -3.73 0.25
N PRO A 173 -12.48 -2.71 -0.30
CA PRO A 173 -12.45 -1.29 0.10
C PRO A 173 -13.84 -0.67 0.18
N GLN A 174 -14.01 0.34 1.04
CA GLN A 174 -15.27 1.08 1.17
C GLN A 174 -15.79 1.60 -0.19
N PRO A 175 -17.11 1.71 -0.38
CA PRO A 175 -17.70 2.14 -1.65
C PRO A 175 -17.13 3.45 -2.20
N ALA A 176 -16.87 4.45 -1.32
CA ALA A 176 -16.26 5.72 -1.73
C ALA A 176 -14.85 5.56 -2.33
N MET A 177 -14.08 4.57 -1.86
CA MET A 177 -12.76 4.25 -2.43
C MET A 177 -12.88 3.54 -3.76
N LEU A 178 -13.84 2.64 -3.92
CA LEU A 178 -14.09 1.95 -5.20
C LEU A 178 -14.58 2.94 -6.27
N ASP A 179 -15.46 3.87 -5.91
CA ASP A 179 -15.92 4.92 -6.83
C ASP A 179 -14.77 5.84 -7.23
N LEU A 180 -13.87 6.17 -6.29
CA LEU A 180 -12.67 6.96 -6.58
C LEU A 180 -11.74 6.21 -7.56
N CYS A 181 -11.56 4.89 -7.40
CA CYS A 181 -10.78 4.06 -8.34
C CYS A 181 -11.41 4.08 -9.74
N ARG A 182 -12.73 3.93 -9.86
CA ARG A 182 -13.42 3.98 -11.16
C ARG A 182 -13.27 5.35 -11.85
N GLN A 183 -13.37 6.44 -11.10
CA GLN A 183 -13.13 7.79 -11.61
C GLN A 183 -11.67 7.96 -12.09
N ALA A 184 -10.71 7.43 -11.33
CA ALA A 184 -9.31 7.47 -11.70
C ALA A 184 -9.03 6.65 -12.98
N LEU A 185 -9.62 5.46 -13.11
CA LEU A 185 -9.55 4.65 -14.34
C LEU A 185 -10.13 5.39 -15.55
N ALA A 186 -11.26 6.07 -15.39
CA ALA A 186 -11.87 6.85 -16.48
C ALA A 186 -10.97 8.02 -16.94
N ILE A 187 -10.25 8.66 -16.02
CA ILE A 187 -9.26 9.71 -16.37
C ILE A 187 -8.06 9.09 -17.09
N TRP A 188 -7.54 7.99 -16.56
CA TRP A 188 -6.39 7.27 -17.12
C TRP A 188 -6.65 6.83 -18.56
N ASN A 189 -7.79 6.18 -18.81
CA ASN A 189 -8.15 5.67 -20.13
C ASN A 189 -8.28 6.77 -21.16
N ARG A 190 -8.89 7.92 -20.81
CA ARG A 190 -8.94 9.10 -21.69
C ARG A 190 -7.55 9.65 -22.02
N SER A 191 -6.61 9.61 -21.06
CA SER A 191 -5.24 10.04 -21.32
C SER A 191 -4.50 9.08 -22.25
N ALA A 192 -4.72 7.77 -22.08
CA ALA A 192 -4.14 6.74 -22.95
C ALA A 192 -4.66 6.83 -24.39
N GLU A 193 -5.96 7.09 -24.59
CA GLU A 193 -6.57 7.31 -25.90
C GLU A 193 -5.95 8.52 -26.64
N ASN A 194 -5.48 9.53 -25.88
CA ASN A 194 -4.76 10.68 -26.40
C ASN A 194 -3.25 10.44 -26.59
N GLY A 195 -2.78 9.20 -26.50
CA GLY A 195 -1.38 8.79 -26.70
C GLY A 195 -0.45 9.09 -25.53
N GLN A 196 -0.96 9.42 -24.35
CA GLN A 196 -0.18 9.65 -23.15
C GLN A 196 -0.05 8.34 -22.35
N VAL A 197 1.15 7.75 -22.34
CA VAL A 197 1.46 6.58 -21.49
C VAL A 197 2.24 7.04 -20.29
N LEU A 198 1.65 6.90 -19.09
CA LEU A 198 2.21 7.43 -17.84
C LEU A 198 2.99 6.39 -17.01
N LEU A 199 2.78 5.10 -17.25
CA LEU A 199 3.51 3.99 -16.61
C LEU A 199 4.08 3.06 -17.67
N ARG A 200 5.39 2.87 -17.66
CA ARG A 200 6.13 1.87 -18.45
C ARG A 200 7.27 1.31 -17.60
#